data_81622bcf51b08cfd4e91e867160cdff2
#
_entry.id   81622bcf51b08cfd4e91e867160cdff2
#
_cell.length_a   1.000
_cell.length_b   1.000
_cell.length_c   1.000
_cell.angle_alpha   90.00
_cell.angle_beta   90.00
_cell.angle_gamma   90.00
#
_symmetry.space_group_name_H-M   'P 1'
#
loop_
_entity.id
_entity.type
_entity.pdbx_description
1 polymer ?
#
loop_
_entity_poly.entity_id
_entity_poly.type
_entity_poly.pdbx_seq_one_letter_code
_entity_poly.pdbx_strand_id
1 'polypeptide(L)'
;NPLIKMMIQQQEILKKTAEGAMFTDFTIEQPDGSKVSLSDYVRKGKYVLVDFWASWCGPCRAEIPNIKELYDKYHSKGLDVLGVAVWDKVEDTQKAIKELGIVWPQIINAQQIPTELYGIQGIPHIILFAPDGTIVARDLREEAMKEKVAEVMKK
;
A
#
# COMPACT_ATOMS: atom_id res chain seq x y z
N ASN A 1 -11.45 5.03 -30.51
CA ASN A 1 -10.25 5.80 -30.18
C ASN A 1 -9.53 5.14 -28.98
N PRO A 2 -8.25 4.77 -29.13
CA PRO A 2 -7.50 4.13 -28.04
C PRO A 2 -7.47 4.93 -26.75
N LEU A 3 -7.39 6.25 -26.84
CA LEU A 3 -7.35 7.13 -25.69
C LEU A 3 -8.66 7.04 -24.88
N ILE A 4 -9.80 7.03 -25.56
CA ILE A 4 -11.11 6.93 -24.92
C ILE A 4 -11.25 5.57 -24.23
N LYS A 5 -10.80 4.49 -24.88
CA LYS A 5 -10.80 3.15 -24.28
C LYS A 5 -9.96 3.10 -23.01
N MET A 6 -8.79 3.71 -23.04
CA MET A 6 -7.89 3.79 -21.86
C MET A 6 -8.55 4.55 -20.71
N MET A 7 -9.24 5.64 -21.02
CA MET A 7 -9.95 6.44 -20.02
C MET A 7 -11.09 5.66 -19.39
N ILE A 8 -11.84 4.91 -20.19
CA ILE A 8 -12.95 4.08 -19.69
C ILE A 8 -12.41 2.95 -18.80
N GLN A 9 -11.33 2.29 -19.23
CA GLN A 9 -10.69 1.24 -18.45
C GLN A 9 -10.19 1.78 -17.08
N GLN A 10 -9.58 2.95 -17.09
CA GLN A 10 -9.10 3.60 -15.86
C GLN A 10 -10.26 3.89 -14.90
N GLN A 11 -11.38 4.41 -15.43
CA GLN A 11 -12.57 4.67 -14.64
C GLN A 11 -13.13 3.41 -14.01
N GLU A 12 -13.17 2.31 -14.78
CA GLU A 12 -13.67 1.03 -14.28
C GLU A 12 -12.77 0.45 -13.18
N ILE A 13 -11.45 0.55 -13.35
CA ILE A 13 -10.48 0.12 -12.33
C ILE A 13 -10.67 0.93 -11.04
N LEU A 14 -10.78 2.25 -11.15
CA LEU A 14 -10.97 3.11 -9.99
C LEU A 14 -12.29 2.84 -9.28
N LYS A 15 -13.34 2.53 -10.03
CA LYS A 15 -14.64 2.14 -9.48
C LYS A 15 -14.55 0.83 -8.71
N LYS A 16 -13.89 -0.15 -9.30
CA LYS A 16 -13.71 -1.49 -8.70
C LYS A 16 -12.86 -1.44 -7.43
N THR A 17 -11.97 -0.47 -7.33
CA THR A 17 -11.03 -0.34 -6.21
C THR A 17 -11.27 0.93 -5.40
N ALA A 18 -12.50 1.44 -5.41
CA ALA A 18 -12.89 2.64 -4.66
C ALA A 18 -13.14 2.31 -3.19
N GLU A 19 -13.24 3.34 -2.39
CA GLU A 19 -13.64 3.22 -0.98
C GLU A 19 -14.95 2.44 -0.89
N GLY A 20 -15.02 1.50 0.02
CA GLY A 20 -16.18 0.62 0.20
C GLY A 20 -16.09 -0.67 -0.60
N ALA A 21 -15.21 -0.77 -1.60
CA ALA A 21 -15.03 -2.00 -2.36
C ALA A 21 -14.16 -2.99 -1.60
N MET A 22 -14.34 -4.28 -1.88
CA MET A 22 -13.47 -5.33 -1.36
C MET A 22 -12.10 -5.23 -2.04
N PHE A 23 -11.04 -5.56 -1.31
CA PHE A 23 -9.68 -5.49 -1.85
C PHE A 23 -9.55 -6.39 -3.10
N THR A 24 -8.62 -6.02 -3.98
CA THR A 24 -8.25 -6.83 -5.13
C THR A 24 -6.90 -7.47 -4.82
N ASP A 25 -6.86 -8.81 -4.81
CA ASP A 25 -5.63 -9.54 -4.48
C ASP A 25 -4.62 -9.51 -5.62
N PHE A 26 -3.37 -9.68 -5.27
CA PHE A 26 -2.27 -9.89 -6.23
C PHE A 26 -1.20 -10.75 -5.58
N THR A 27 -0.41 -11.42 -6.40
CA THR A 27 0.67 -12.29 -5.94
C THR A 27 1.96 -11.92 -6.66
N ILE A 28 3.03 -11.74 -5.89
CA ILE A 28 4.34 -11.31 -6.40
C ILE A 28 5.39 -12.34 -6.05
N GLU A 29 6.20 -12.72 -7.03
CA GLU A 29 7.36 -13.57 -6.79
C GLU A 29 8.47 -12.74 -6.15
N GLN A 30 8.98 -13.21 -5.03
CA GLN A 30 10.02 -12.54 -4.28
C GLN A 30 11.41 -12.97 -4.78
N PRO A 31 12.48 -12.22 -4.46
CA PRO A 31 13.83 -12.54 -4.93
C PRO A 31 14.32 -13.93 -4.57
N ASP A 32 13.82 -14.52 -3.47
CA ASP A 32 14.18 -15.88 -3.04
C ASP A 32 13.36 -16.96 -3.74
N GLY A 33 12.48 -16.59 -4.68
CA GLY A 33 11.63 -17.52 -5.41
C GLY A 33 10.29 -17.82 -4.73
N SER A 34 10.09 -17.38 -3.50
CA SER A 34 8.80 -17.54 -2.83
C SER A 34 7.76 -16.60 -3.43
N LYS A 35 6.50 -16.89 -3.18
CA LYS A 35 5.40 -16.03 -3.61
C LYS A 35 4.69 -15.46 -2.41
N VAL A 36 4.33 -14.17 -2.48
CA VAL A 36 3.59 -13.48 -1.43
C VAL A 36 2.40 -12.77 -2.05
N SER A 37 1.28 -12.81 -1.36
CA SER A 37 0.03 -12.17 -1.82
C SER A 37 -0.40 -11.09 -0.85
N LEU A 38 -1.15 -10.11 -1.37
CA LEU A 38 -1.77 -9.11 -0.51
C LEU A 38 -2.68 -9.77 0.53
N SER A 39 -3.38 -10.84 0.14
CA SER A 39 -4.26 -11.60 1.02
C SER A 39 -3.54 -12.31 2.17
N ASP A 40 -2.21 -12.39 2.13
CA ASP A 40 -1.44 -12.88 3.27
C ASP A 40 -1.48 -11.90 4.44
N TYR A 41 -1.79 -10.65 4.19
CA TYR A 41 -1.83 -9.57 5.17
C TYR A 41 -3.22 -8.96 5.34
N VAL A 42 -3.93 -8.74 4.25
CA VAL A 42 -5.24 -8.09 4.23
C VAL A 42 -6.33 -9.14 4.45
N ARG A 43 -7.41 -8.76 5.14
CA ARG A 43 -8.55 -9.63 5.46
C ARG A 43 -8.18 -10.70 6.49
N LYS A 44 -7.33 -10.33 7.44
CA LYS A 44 -6.87 -11.22 8.52
C LYS A 44 -7.35 -10.75 9.90
N GLY A 45 -8.41 -9.94 9.94
CA GLY A 45 -8.98 -9.46 11.18
C GLY A 45 -8.35 -8.23 11.78
N LYS A 46 -7.45 -7.58 11.04
CA LYS A 46 -6.80 -6.34 11.46
C LYS A 46 -6.90 -5.29 10.37
N TYR A 47 -6.85 -4.02 10.76
CA TYR A 47 -6.66 -2.93 9.80
C TYR A 47 -5.25 -3.06 9.23
N VAL A 48 -5.09 -2.81 7.94
CA VAL A 48 -3.78 -2.83 7.27
C VAL A 48 -3.58 -1.55 6.49
N LEU A 49 -2.51 -0.84 6.81
CA LEU A 49 -2.08 0.34 6.06
C LEU A 49 -1.05 -0.11 5.04
N VAL A 50 -1.39 -0.01 3.76
CA VAL A 50 -0.54 -0.49 2.67
C VAL A 50 0.07 0.70 1.94
N ASP A 51 1.40 0.76 1.95
CA ASP A 51 2.19 1.84 1.35
C ASP A 51 2.82 1.38 0.04
N PHE A 52 2.29 1.88 -1.08
CA PHE A 52 2.90 1.67 -2.40
C PHE A 52 3.97 2.73 -2.60
N TRP A 53 5.24 2.31 -2.69
CA TRP A 53 6.39 3.20 -2.63
C TRP A 53 7.54 2.71 -3.52
N ALA A 54 8.56 3.55 -3.65
CA ALA A 54 9.81 3.18 -4.34
C ALA A 54 10.99 3.91 -3.68
N SER A 55 12.17 3.33 -3.76
CA SER A 55 13.38 3.87 -3.15
C SER A 55 13.80 5.23 -3.71
N TRP A 56 13.51 5.45 -5.00
CA TRP A 56 13.87 6.69 -5.71
C TRP A 56 12.89 7.83 -5.48
N CYS A 57 11.80 7.56 -4.81
CA CYS A 57 10.69 8.50 -4.66
C CYS A 57 10.89 9.37 -3.42
N GLY A 58 11.22 10.65 -3.62
CA GLY A 58 11.42 11.60 -2.52
C GLY A 58 10.23 11.72 -1.58
N PRO A 59 9.02 12.00 -2.11
CA PRO A 59 7.81 12.05 -1.27
C PRO A 59 7.51 10.76 -0.53
N CYS A 60 7.84 9.60 -1.12
CA CYS A 60 7.69 8.30 -0.44
C CYS A 60 8.59 8.23 0.78
N ARG A 61 9.85 8.65 0.63
CA ARG A 61 10.81 8.68 1.75
C ARG A 61 10.36 9.64 2.85
N ALA A 62 9.81 10.78 2.47
CA ALA A 62 9.32 11.79 3.42
C ALA A 62 8.12 11.27 4.23
N GLU A 63 7.35 10.34 3.66
CA GLU A 63 6.17 9.78 4.32
C GLU A 63 6.52 8.69 5.35
N ILE A 64 7.70 8.07 5.25
CA ILE A 64 8.09 6.97 6.15
C ILE A 64 8.03 7.36 7.63
N PRO A 65 8.52 8.54 8.07
CA PRO A 65 8.39 8.93 9.48
C PRO A 65 6.94 8.99 9.95
N ASN A 66 6.02 9.44 9.09
CA ASN A 66 4.60 9.50 9.41
C ASN A 66 4.00 8.11 9.58
N ILE A 67 4.37 7.19 8.70
CA ILE A 67 3.93 5.78 8.79
C ILE A 67 4.50 5.13 10.05
N LYS A 68 5.77 5.40 10.36
CA LYS A 68 6.43 4.85 11.55
C LYS A 68 5.74 5.30 12.82
N GLU A 69 5.31 6.56 12.88
CA GLU A 69 4.55 7.09 14.02
C GLU A 69 3.27 6.29 14.23
N LEU A 70 2.55 5.99 13.16
CA LEU A 70 1.32 5.19 13.22
C LEU A 70 1.61 3.74 13.61
N TYR A 71 2.66 3.17 13.06
CA TYR A 71 3.09 1.82 13.39
C TYR A 71 3.39 1.70 14.89
N ASP A 72 4.22 2.60 15.40
CA ASP A 72 4.61 2.60 16.82
C ASP A 72 3.40 2.77 17.73
N LYS A 73 2.44 3.59 17.34
CA LYS A 73 1.27 3.90 18.17
C LYS A 73 0.22 2.78 18.14
N TYR A 74 -0.05 2.19 16.99
CA TYR A 74 -1.20 1.31 16.81
C TYR A 74 -0.89 -0.15 16.49
N HIS A 75 0.35 -0.51 16.25
CA HIS A 75 0.70 -1.90 15.89
C HIS A 75 0.19 -2.91 16.93
N SER A 76 0.36 -2.61 18.21
CA SER A 76 -0.10 -3.48 19.29
C SER A 76 -1.62 -3.43 19.49
N LYS A 77 -2.31 -2.53 18.80
CA LYS A 77 -3.76 -2.29 18.96
C LYS A 77 -4.59 -2.75 17.79
N GLY A 78 -3.99 -3.48 16.84
CA GLY A 78 -4.72 -4.04 15.71
C GLY A 78 -4.48 -3.39 14.37
N LEU A 79 -3.40 -2.60 14.22
CA LEU A 79 -2.99 -2.04 12.93
C LEU A 79 -1.75 -2.75 12.44
N ASP A 80 -1.84 -3.38 11.27
CA ASP A 80 -0.68 -3.86 10.54
C ASP A 80 -0.28 -2.80 9.51
N VAL A 81 1.01 -2.75 9.21
CA VAL A 81 1.54 -1.90 8.13
C VAL A 81 2.27 -2.82 7.15
N LEU A 82 2.06 -2.58 5.87
CA LEU A 82 2.69 -3.35 4.80
C LEU A 82 3.21 -2.38 3.75
N GLY A 83 4.48 -2.53 3.38
CA GLY A 83 5.03 -1.80 2.25
C GLY A 83 4.97 -2.67 0.99
N VAL A 84 4.66 -2.06 -0.14
CA VAL A 84 4.68 -2.73 -1.44
C VAL A 84 5.54 -1.89 -2.37
N ALA A 85 6.72 -2.39 -2.69
CA ALA A 85 7.67 -1.67 -3.54
C ALA A 85 7.32 -1.85 -5.01
N VAL A 86 7.08 -0.74 -5.68
CA VAL A 86 6.67 -0.71 -7.09
C VAL A 86 7.70 0.07 -7.91
N TRP A 87 7.80 -0.23 -9.21
CA TRP A 87 8.65 0.52 -10.16
C TRP A 87 10.09 0.71 -9.68
N ASP A 88 10.69 -0.33 -9.10
CA ASP A 88 11.98 -0.20 -8.42
C ASP A 88 12.85 -1.44 -8.63
N LYS A 89 14.14 -1.25 -8.52
CA LYS A 89 15.10 -2.36 -8.54
C LYS A 89 15.15 -3.00 -7.17
N VAL A 90 15.23 -4.31 -7.13
CA VAL A 90 15.26 -5.08 -5.87
C VAL A 90 16.37 -4.58 -4.94
N GLU A 91 17.58 -4.42 -5.46
CA GLU A 91 18.73 -3.98 -4.66
C GLU A 91 18.52 -2.60 -4.04
N ASP A 92 17.94 -1.68 -4.82
CA ASP A 92 17.68 -0.32 -4.37
C ASP A 92 16.60 -0.30 -3.29
N THR A 93 15.56 -1.12 -3.46
CA THR A 93 14.51 -1.27 -2.44
C THR A 93 15.08 -1.80 -1.14
N GLN A 94 15.90 -2.86 -1.21
CA GLN A 94 16.50 -3.47 -0.02
C GLN A 94 17.40 -2.50 0.72
N LYS A 95 18.17 -1.70 -0.02
CA LYS A 95 19.04 -0.68 0.56
C LYS A 95 18.22 0.40 1.27
N ALA A 96 17.14 0.87 0.63
CA ALA A 96 16.29 1.91 1.19
C ALA A 96 15.57 1.43 2.47
N ILE A 97 15.13 0.19 2.51
CA ILE A 97 14.51 -0.39 3.71
C ILE A 97 15.46 -0.25 4.92
N LYS A 98 16.74 -0.55 4.72
CA LYS A 98 17.75 -0.41 5.78
C LYS A 98 18.01 1.05 6.13
N GLU A 99 18.22 1.89 5.11
CA GLU A 99 18.50 3.31 5.29
C GLU A 99 17.39 4.03 6.05
N LEU A 100 16.13 3.69 5.75
CA LEU A 100 14.96 4.35 6.33
C LEU A 100 14.52 3.73 7.65
N GLY A 101 15.14 2.62 8.06
CA GLY A 101 14.77 1.93 9.29
C GLY A 101 13.37 1.36 9.27
N ILE A 102 12.94 0.85 8.12
CA ILE A 102 11.61 0.26 7.96
C ILE A 102 11.59 -1.11 8.63
N VAL A 103 10.67 -1.31 9.58
CA VAL A 103 10.58 -2.53 10.39
C VAL A 103 9.34 -3.37 10.11
N TRP A 104 8.39 -2.86 9.34
CA TRP A 104 7.20 -3.62 8.97
C TRP A 104 7.44 -4.46 7.71
N PRO A 105 6.58 -5.48 7.48
CA PRO A 105 6.74 -6.35 6.31
C PRO A 105 6.72 -5.61 4.98
N GLN A 106 7.40 -6.19 4.00
CA GLN A 106 7.52 -5.62 2.66
C GLN A 106 7.27 -6.70 1.62
N ILE A 107 6.45 -6.35 0.63
CA ILE A 107 6.39 -7.09 -0.63
C ILE A 107 7.25 -6.30 -1.60
N ILE A 108 8.36 -6.89 -2.03
CA ILE A 108 9.27 -6.20 -2.96
C ILE A 108 9.11 -6.77 -4.36
N ASN A 109 9.67 -6.09 -5.35
CA ASN A 109 9.62 -6.52 -6.75
C ASN A 109 8.20 -6.56 -7.34
N ALA A 110 7.30 -5.76 -6.82
CA ALA A 110 5.90 -5.76 -7.30
C ALA A 110 5.76 -5.08 -8.66
N GLN A 111 6.65 -4.17 -8.97
CA GLN A 111 6.73 -3.45 -10.24
C GLN A 111 5.39 -2.81 -10.59
N GLN A 112 4.82 -3.12 -11.75
CA GLN A 112 3.57 -2.50 -12.19
C GLN A 112 2.32 -3.32 -11.86
N ILE A 113 2.48 -4.50 -11.28
CA ILE A 113 1.33 -5.40 -11.07
C ILE A 113 0.25 -4.77 -10.21
N PRO A 114 0.54 -4.34 -8.96
CA PRO A 114 -0.54 -3.75 -8.15
C PRO A 114 -0.96 -2.37 -8.62
N THR A 115 -0.07 -1.59 -9.22
CA THR A 115 -0.42 -0.25 -9.68
C THR A 115 -1.42 -0.30 -10.83
N GLU A 116 -1.30 -1.27 -11.71
CA GLU A 116 -2.28 -1.48 -12.79
C GLU A 116 -3.62 -1.94 -12.23
N LEU A 117 -3.61 -2.84 -11.25
CA LEU A 117 -4.83 -3.36 -10.64
C LEU A 117 -5.63 -2.30 -9.89
N TYR A 118 -4.95 -1.37 -9.24
CA TYR A 118 -5.57 -0.34 -8.40
C TYR A 118 -5.66 1.02 -9.08
N GLY A 119 -5.22 1.13 -10.32
CA GLY A 119 -5.24 2.40 -11.05
C GLY A 119 -4.34 3.45 -10.45
N ILE A 120 -3.23 3.04 -9.85
CA ILE A 120 -2.26 3.94 -9.22
C ILE A 120 -1.37 4.53 -10.29
N GLN A 121 -1.37 5.86 -10.42
CA GLN A 121 -0.58 6.58 -11.42
C GLN A 121 0.60 7.33 -10.81
N GLY A 122 0.62 7.50 -9.51
CA GLY A 122 1.70 8.19 -8.80
C GLY A 122 1.89 7.63 -7.41
N ILE A 123 3.10 7.80 -6.86
CA ILE A 123 3.45 7.33 -5.52
C ILE A 123 4.06 8.47 -4.70
N PRO A 124 3.96 8.44 -3.36
CA PRO A 124 3.37 7.37 -2.56
C PRO A 124 1.85 7.31 -2.76
N HIS A 125 1.31 6.11 -2.70
CA HIS A 125 -0.13 5.89 -2.70
C HIS A 125 -0.41 4.94 -1.54
N ILE A 126 -1.13 5.42 -0.53
CA ILE A 126 -1.35 4.66 0.69
C ILE A 126 -2.83 4.34 0.82
N ILE A 127 -3.13 3.07 1.02
CA ILE A 127 -4.50 2.58 1.13
C ILE A 127 -4.68 1.94 2.51
N LEU A 128 -5.79 2.24 3.17
CA LEU A 128 -6.17 1.61 4.44
C LEU A 128 -7.26 0.59 4.17
N PHE A 129 -7.00 -0.66 4.56
CA PHE A 129 -7.96 -1.77 4.45
C PHE A 129 -8.52 -2.12 5.81
N ALA A 130 -9.82 -2.40 5.87
CA ALA A 130 -10.50 -2.85 7.07
C ALA A 130 -10.20 -4.33 7.36
N PRO A 131 -10.52 -4.82 8.58
CA PRO A 131 -10.27 -6.22 8.95
C PRO A 131 -10.89 -7.26 8.02
N ASP A 132 -12.01 -6.93 7.36
CA ASP A 132 -12.67 -7.82 6.42
C ASP A 132 -12.13 -7.70 4.99
N GLY A 133 -11.19 -6.79 4.74
CA GLY A 133 -10.61 -6.55 3.43
C GLY A 133 -11.25 -5.40 2.64
N THR A 134 -12.22 -4.72 3.22
CA THR A 134 -12.86 -3.55 2.57
C THR A 134 -11.88 -2.38 2.52
N ILE A 135 -11.86 -1.65 1.41
CA ILE A 135 -11.06 -0.43 1.26
C ILE A 135 -11.72 0.67 2.06
N VAL A 136 -11.06 1.14 3.11
CA VAL A 136 -11.57 2.22 3.98
C VAL A 136 -11.32 3.58 3.34
N ALA A 137 -10.08 3.78 2.88
CA ALA A 137 -9.67 5.03 2.27
C ALA A 137 -8.43 4.79 1.42
N ARG A 138 -8.20 5.64 0.43
CA ARG A 138 -7.02 5.51 -0.42
C ARG A 138 -6.42 6.88 -0.71
N ASP A 139 -5.19 6.87 -1.22
CA ASP A 139 -4.37 8.07 -1.50
C ASP A 139 -4.20 8.93 -0.25
N LEU A 140 -3.92 8.27 0.87
CA LEU A 140 -3.73 8.92 2.16
C LEU A 140 -2.30 9.44 2.30
N ARG A 141 -2.15 10.64 2.85
CA ARG A 141 -0.84 11.24 3.13
C ARG A 141 -0.90 12.13 4.38
N GLU A 142 0.22 12.20 5.08
CA GLU A 142 0.45 13.17 6.15
C GLU A 142 -0.68 13.20 7.18
N GLU A 143 -1.21 14.37 7.48
CA GLU A 143 -2.24 14.52 8.52
C GLU A 143 -3.53 13.80 8.18
N ALA A 144 -3.95 13.81 6.91
CA ALA A 144 -5.16 13.08 6.48
C ALA A 144 -5.04 11.58 6.76
N MET A 145 -3.85 11.01 6.53
CA MET A 145 -3.57 9.61 6.85
C MET A 145 -3.67 9.36 8.36
N LYS A 146 -3.01 10.20 9.14
CA LYS A 146 -3.00 10.08 10.61
C LYS A 146 -4.41 10.20 11.19
N GLU A 147 -5.19 11.15 10.69
CA GLU A 147 -6.57 11.36 11.13
C GLU A 147 -7.46 10.15 10.81
N LYS A 148 -7.34 9.61 9.59
CA LYS A 148 -8.15 8.46 9.19
C LYS A 148 -7.82 7.22 10.02
N VAL A 149 -6.54 6.96 10.24
CA VAL A 149 -6.11 5.82 11.07
C VAL A 149 -6.61 6.01 12.50
N ALA A 150 -6.42 7.21 13.08
CA ALA A 150 -6.90 7.49 14.43
C ALA A 150 -8.41 7.29 14.55
N GLU A 151 -9.17 7.71 13.54
CA GLU A 151 -10.64 7.57 13.50
C GLU A 151 -11.05 6.09 13.60
N VAL A 152 -10.45 5.22 12.76
CA VAL A 152 -10.84 3.81 12.75
C VAL A 152 -10.32 3.05 13.98
N MET A 153 -9.20 3.49 14.55
CA MET A 153 -8.61 2.82 15.71
C MET A 153 -9.27 3.18 17.03
N LYS A 154 -10.14 4.18 17.04
CA LYS A 154 -10.92 4.55 18.24
C LYS A 154 -12.03 3.56 18.58
N LYS A 155 -12.44 2.76 17.64
CA LYS A 155 -13.59 1.86 17.79
C LYS A 155 -13.27 0.58 18.54
#